data_db1cf66409093e992ee969943f5ede9e
#
_entry.id   db1cf66409093e992ee969943f5ede9e
#
_cell.length_a   1.000
_cell.length_b   1.000
_cell.length_c   1.000
_cell.angle_alpha   90.00
_cell.angle_beta   90.00
_cell.angle_gamma   90.00
#
_symmetry.space_group_name_H-M   'P 1'
#
loop_
_entity.id
_entity.type
_entity.pdbx_description
1 polymer ?
#
loop_
_entity_poly.entity_id
_entity_poly.type
_entity_poly.pdbx_seq_one_letter_code
_entity_poly.pdbx_strand_id
1 'polypeptide(L)'
;MMDLSMNFDMEECIVTAMLDLGNRFVTMEAIDRVVPFLAGDSEMIMLVCETIRKLFCMSDEGYEVFLMDLEEYKEDLELMEESEA
;
A
#
# COMPACT_ATOMS: atom_id res chain seq x y z
N MET A 1 9.53 19.57 -5.86
CA MET A 1 9.27 19.10 -5.70
C MET A 1 8.95 18.47 -5.50
N MET A 2 8.65 18.03 -5.32
CA MET A 2 8.35 17.34 -5.06
C MET A 2 7.85 16.63 -4.89
N ASP A 3 7.49 16.30 -5.02
CA ASP A 3 6.97 15.53 -4.81
C ASP A 3 6.87 14.62 -4.74
N LEU A 4 7.07 14.50 -4.40
CA LEU A 4 7.10 13.65 -4.11
C LEU A 4 6.47 12.82 -4.29
N SER A 5 6.07 13.19 -4.62
CA SER A 5 5.49 12.46 -4.72
C SER A 5 5.34 11.33 -4.81
N MET A 6 5.73 10.96 -4.51
CA MET A 6 5.28 9.67 -4.34
C MET A 6 3.85 9.62 -4.64
N ASN A 7 3.51 9.86 -5.83
CA ASN A 7 2.13 9.83 -6.27
C ASN A 7 1.65 8.40 -6.29
N PHE A 8 1.06 7.97 -5.18
CA PHE A 8 0.43 6.66 -5.14
C PHE A 8 -0.93 6.73 -5.81
N ASP A 9 -1.17 5.79 -6.70
CA ASP A 9 -2.49 5.64 -7.28
C ASP A 9 -3.46 5.12 -6.22
N MET A 10 -4.75 5.24 -6.50
CA MET A 10 -5.75 4.74 -5.56
C MET A 10 -5.53 3.25 -5.26
N GLU A 11 -5.22 2.47 -6.28
CA GLU A 11 -5.00 1.04 -6.09
C GLU A 11 -3.78 0.77 -5.22
N GLU A 12 -2.73 1.56 -5.41
CA GLU A 12 -1.53 1.42 -4.59
C GLU A 12 -1.81 1.80 -3.14
N CYS A 13 -2.64 2.82 -2.94
CA CYS A 13 -3.04 3.19 -1.59
C CYS A 13 -3.83 2.07 -0.93
N ILE A 14 -4.72 1.44 -1.66
CA ILE A 14 -5.53 0.36 -1.13
C ILE A 14 -4.65 -0.82 -0.74
N VAL A 15 -3.70 -1.19 -1.61
CA VAL A 15 -2.79 -2.29 -1.31
C VAL A 15 -2.00 -2.00 -0.03
N THR A 16 -1.49 -0.78 0.08
CA THR A 16 -0.72 -0.42 1.26
C THR A 16 -1.60 -0.43 2.51
N ALA A 17 -2.81 0.12 2.40
CA ALA A 17 -3.72 0.16 3.55
C ALA A 17 -4.08 -1.24 4.03
N MET A 18 -4.25 -2.17 3.11
CA MET A 18 -4.60 -3.54 3.47
C MET A 18 -3.47 -4.27 4.16
N LEU A 19 -2.23 -3.96 3.78
CA LEU A 19 -1.07 -4.72 4.25
C LEU A 19 -0.19 -3.94 5.22
N ASP A 20 -0.60 -2.74 5.60
CA ASP A 20 0.18 -1.92 6.53
C ASP A 20 0.29 -2.58 7.90
N LEU A 21 1.52 -2.65 8.40
CA LEU A 21 1.81 -3.22 9.70
C LEU A 21 2.45 -2.19 10.63
N GLY A 22 2.32 -0.91 10.30
CA GLY A 22 2.78 0.17 11.17
C GLY A 22 4.23 0.56 10.97
N ASN A 23 4.97 -0.19 10.15
CA ASN A 23 6.38 0.10 9.88
C ASN A 23 6.61 -0.05 8.39
N ARG A 24 7.35 0.90 7.82
CA ARG A 24 7.53 0.94 6.37
C ARG A 24 8.16 -0.33 5.82
N PHE A 25 9.27 -0.76 6.43
CA PHE A 25 9.97 -1.94 5.94
C PHE A 25 9.16 -3.22 6.14
N VAL A 26 8.47 -3.32 7.27
CA VAL A 26 7.65 -4.50 7.54
C VAL A 26 6.48 -4.56 6.56
N THR A 27 5.92 -3.40 6.24
CA THR A 27 4.84 -3.33 5.25
C THR A 27 5.33 -3.73 3.88
N MET A 28 6.53 -3.26 3.49
CA MET A 28 7.12 -3.66 2.21
C MET A 28 7.31 -5.16 2.15
N GLU A 29 7.74 -5.75 3.24
CA GLU A 29 7.93 -7.19 3.31
C GLU A 29 6.61 -7.93 3.16
N ALA A 30 5.57 -7.42 3.81
CA ALA A 30 4.25 -8.03 3.72
C ALA A 30 3.73 -7.99 2.28
N ILE A 31 3.95 -6.86 1.60
CA ILE A 31 3.53 -6.74 0.21
C ILE A 31 4.34 -7.68 -0.68
N ASP A 32 5.63 -7.79 -0.43
CA ASP A 32 6.48 -8.67 -1.21
C ASP A 32 6.06 -10.13 -1.11
N ARG A 33 5.55 -10.52 0.05
CA ARG A 33 5.12 -11.90 0.28
C ARG A 33 3.89 -12.27 -0.53
N VAL A 34 3.15 -11.28 -1.00
CA VAL A 34 1.96 -11.54 -1.80
C VAL A 34 2.31 -11.86 -3.25
N VAL A 35 3.50 -11.43 -3.69
CA VAL A 35 3.88 -11.56 -5.10
C VAL A 35 3.76 -12.97 -5.64
N PRO A 36 4.22 -14.01 -4.93
CA PRO A 36 4.08 -15.37 -5.46
C PRO A 36 2.65 -15.80 -5.70
N PHE A 37 1.71 -15.22 -4.96
CA PHE A 37 0.29 -15.56 -5.11
C PHE A 37 -0.35 -14.86 -6.29
N LEU A 38 0.39 -13.94 -6.92
CA LEU A 38 -0.12 -13.18 -8.05
C LEU A 38 0.41 -13.72 -9.38
N ALA A 39 0.99 -14.91 -9.35
CA ALA A 39 1.54 -15.52 -10.56
C ALA A 39 0.44 -15.60 -11.61
N GLY A 40 0.74 -15.13 -12.81
CA GLY A 40 -0.21 -15.12 -13.89
C GLY A 40 -0.98 -13.82 -14.03
N ASP A 41 -0.86 -12.92 -13.06
CA ASP A 41 -1.52 -11.60 -13.14
C ASP A 41 -0.44 -10.54 -13.21
N SER A 42 0.05 -10.29 -14.43
CA SER A 42 1.18 -9.39 -14.62
C SER A 42 0.84 -7.95 -14.23
N GLU A 43 -0.41 -7.53 -14.42
CA GLU A 43 -0.82 -6.17 -14.05
C GLU A 43 -0.74 -5.98 -12.53
N MET A 44 -1.22 -6.96 -11.79
CA MET A 44 -1.19 -6.88 -10.35
C MET A 44 0.24 -6.94 -9.82
N ILE A 45 1.08 -7.77 -10.44
CA ILE A 45 2.48 -7.84 -10.06
C ILE A 45 3.15 -6.50 -10.27
N MET A 46 2.87 -5.84 -11.39
CA MET A 46 3.45 -4.53 -11.66
C MET A 46 2.98 -3.51 -10.63
N LEU A 47 1.70 -3.55 -10.30
CA LEU A 47 1.13 -2.64 -9.30
C LEU A 47 1.83 -2.81 -7.95
N VAL A 48 1.99 -4.06 -7.52
CA VAL A 48 2.60 -4.36 -6.24
C VAL A 48 4.07 -3.98 -6.23
N CYS A 49 4.79 -4.27 -7.30
CA CYS A 49 6.20 -3.94 -7.39
C CYS A 49 6.41 -2.42 -7.38
N GLU A 50 5.56 -1.68 -8.08
CA GLU A 50 5.63 -0.22 -8.07
C GLU A 50 5.37 0.32 -6.67
N THR A 51 4.41 -0.28 -5.98
CA THR A 51 4.09 0.14 -4.62
C THR A 51 5.29 -0.05 -3.71
N ILE A 52 5.95 -1.21 -3.81
CA ILE A 52 7.13 -1.48 -3.00
C ILE A 52 8.24 -0.48 -3.32
N ARG A 53 8.44 -0.19 -4.61
CA ARG A 53 9.48 0.74 -5.01
C ARG A 53 9.23 2.13 -4.41
N LYS A 54 7.99 2.58 -4.45
CA LYS A 54 7.64 3.89 -3.92
C LYS A 54 7.82 3.92 -2.40
N LEU A 55 7.44 2.86 -1.72
CA LEU A 55 7.64 2.78 -0.28
C LEU A 55 9.12 2.76 0.07
N PHE A 56 9.93 2.09 -0.75
CA PHE A 56 11.35 2.04 -0.51
C PHE A 56 12.00 3.41 -0.62
N CYS A 57 11.50 4.24 -1.54
CA CYS A 57 12.07 5.56 -1.78
C CYS A 57 11.60 6.61 -0.79
N MET A 58 10.59 6.29 0.00
CA MET A 58 9.99 7.22 0.94
C MET A 58 10.74 7.15 2.27
N SER A 59 10.75 8.26 3.02
CA SER A 59 11.34 8.26 4.35
C SER A 59 10.36 7.69 5.36
N ASP A 60 10.88 7.32 6.54
CA ASP A 60 10.01 6.83 7.61
C ASP A 60 9.02 7.91 8.04
N GLU A 61 9.49 9.16 8.08
CA GLU A 61 8.59 10.27 8.43
C GLU A 61 7.53 10.45 7.36
N GLY A 62 7.92 10.32 6.11
CA GLY A 62 6.96 10.41 5.01
C GLY A 62 5.93 9.31 5.09
N TYR A 63 6.35 8.13 5.50
CA TYR A 63 5.41 7.02 5.63
C TYR A 63 4.39 7.29 6.73
N GLU A 64 4.82 7.89 7.85
CA GLU A 64 3.89 8.21 8.91
C GLU A 64 2.80 9.18 8.45
N VAL A 65 3.22 10.18 7.66
CA VAL A 65 2.25 11.12 7.10
C VAL A 65 1.33 10.39 6.12
N PHE A 66 1.90 9.52 5.31
CA PHE A 66 1.12 8.74 4.35
C PHE A 66 0.08 7.87 5.05
N LEU A 67 0.43 7.31 6.21
CA LEU A 67 -0.52 6.49 6.97
C LEU A 67 -1.75 7.28 7.38
N MET A 68 -1.58 8.55 7.66
CA MET A 68 -2.73 9.38 8.01
C MET A 68 -3.71 9.48 6.84
N ASP A 69 -3.17 9.56 5.64
CA ASP A 69 -4.02 9.58 4.45
C ASP A 69 -4.68 8.22 4.22
N LEU A 70 -4.00 7.15 4.59
CA LEU A 70 -4.53 5.80 4.39
C LEU A 70 -5.67 5.46 5.34
N GLU A 71 -5.84 6.24 6.39
CA GLU A 71 -6.92 5.98 7.36
C GLU A 71 -8.27 5.93 6.67
N GLU A 72 -8.49 6.82 5.71
CA GLU A 72 -9.76 6.84 5.00
C GLU A 72 -9.99 5.54 4.25
N TYR A 73 -8.94 5.03 3.61
CA TYR A 73 -9.07 3.77 2.87
C TYR A 73 -9.34 2.60 3.81
N LYS A 74 -8.70 2.63 4.98
CA LYS A 74 -8.90 1.55 5.96
C LYS A 74 -10.33 1.55 6.47
N GLU A 75 -10.89 2.74 6.72
CA GLU A 75 -12.27 2.83 7.17
C GLU A 75 -13.22 2.31 6.12
N ASP A 76 -12.97 2.66 4.85
CA ASP A 76 -13.81 2.17 3.78
C ASP A 76 -13.77 0.66 3.68
N LEU A 77 -12.59 0.08 3.84
CA LEU A 77 -12.43 -1.37 3.79
C LEU A 77 -13.19 -2.05 4.92
N GLU A 78 -13.14 -1.45 6.12
CA GLU A 78 -13.87 -2.00 7.25
C GLU A 78 -15.37 -1.95 7.03
N LEU A 79 -15.85 -0.85 6.46
CA LEU A 79 -17.28 -0.69 6.18
C LEU A 79 -17.73 -1.73 5.17
N MET A 80 -16.89 -2.01 4.18
CA MET A 80 -17.22 -3.03 3.18
C MET A 80 -17.33 -4.41 3.81
N GLU A 81 -16.45 -4.71 4.74
CA GLU A 81 -16.50 -5.99 5.44
C GLU A 81 -17.76 -6.12 6.27
N GLU A 82 -18.11 -5.02 6.95
CA GLU A 82 -19.30 -5.04 7.79
C GLU A 82 -20.57 -5.22 6.98
N SER A 83 -20.62 -4.61 5.80
CA SER A 83 -21.81 -4.69 5.00
C SER A 83 -22.02 -6.09 4.41
N GLU A 84 -20.97 -6.90 4.38
CA GLU A 84 -21.10 -8.28 3.94
C GLU A 84 -21.60 -9.20 5.02
N ALA A 85 -21.41 -8.79 6.24
CA ALA A 85 -21.86 -9.60 7.37
C ALA A 85 -23.35 -9.47 7.53
#